data_883ffd6da4dfd2373e3969b94234b095
#
_entry.id   883ffd6da4dfd2373e3969b94234b095
#
_cell.length_a   1.000
_cell.length_b   1.000
_cell.length_c   1.000
_cell.angle_alpha   90.00
_cell.angle_beta   90.00
_cell.angle_gamma   90.00
#
_symmetry.space_group_name_H-M   'P 1'
#
loop_
_entity.id
_entity.type
_entity.pdbx_description
1 polymer ?
#
loop_
_entity_poly.entity_id
_entity_poly.type
_entity_poly.pdbx_seq_one_letter_code
_entity_poly.pdbx_strand_id
1 'polypeptide(L)'
;MMKYLYTAVFTNDNDKVMAKVPDLPGCVSSGKSLFDAITMIEDAASAWLVAAEDNGITINPPTEQVKLKKGKNDILSVISIDTIDYRARTETRAVRKNVSLPAWMAKLVEKKGINCSQVLQESLMKVFKA
;
A
#
# COMPACT_ATOMS: atom_id res chain seq x y z
N MET A 1 -3.14 -4.70 -9.32
CA MET A 1 -3.69 -3.40 -8.95
C MET A 1 -3.08 -2.97 -7.64
N MET A 2 -2.48 -1.82 -7.62
CA MET A 2 -1.68 -1.38 -6.48
C MET A 2 -2.39 -0.38 -5.58
N LYS A 3 -3.60 0.01 -5.95
CA LYS A 3 -4.45 0.89 -5.13
C LYS A 3 -5.70 0.16 -4.69
N TYR A 4 -6.07 0.36 -3.43
CA TYR A 4 -7.20 -0.31 -2.81
C TYR A 4 -8.01 0.66 -1.98
N LEU A 5 -9.32 0.45 -1.96
CA LEU A 5 -10.24 1.15 -1.07
C LEU A 5 -10.98 0.10 -0.25
N TYR A 6 -10.89 0.21 1.06
CA TYR A 6 -11.61 -0.67 1.98
C TYR A 6 -12.30 0.15 3.04
N THR A 7 -13.34 -0.41 3.64
CA THR A 7 -13.97 0.19 4.79
C THR A 7 -13.36 -0.37 6.07
N ALA A 8 -12.92 0.50 6.95
CA ALA A 8 -12.45 0.14 8.28
C ALA A 8 -13.55 0.41 9.30
N VAL A 9 -13.62 -0.43 10.33
CA VAL A 9 -14.56 -0.30 11.42
C VAL A 9 -13.80 0.12 12.67
N PHE A 10 -14.25 1.22 13.31
CA PHE A 10 -13.62 1.78 14.50
C PHE A 10 -14.55 1.64 15.69
N THR A 11 -14.02 1.12 16.78
CA THR A 11 -14.75 0.88 18.03
C THR A 11 -14.02 1.54 19.17
N ASN A 12 -14.73 2.35 19.96
CA ASN A 12 -14.16 2.88 21.18
C ASN A 12 -14.08 1.78 22.24
N ASP A 13 -12.92 1.64 22.85
CA ASP A 13 -12.66 0.64 23.90
C ASP A 13 -11.84 1.32 25.00
N ASN A 14 -12.54 1.85 26.01
CA ASN A 14 -11.94 2.63 27.11
C ASN A 14 -11.20 3.85 26.55
N ASP A 15 -9.87 3.93 26.76
CA ASP A 15 -9.05 5.05 26.32
C ASP A 15 -8.48 4.86 24.90
N LYS A 16 -8.90 3.80 24.20
CA LYS A 16 -8.38 3.46 22.88
C LYS A 16 -9.48 3.42 21.85
N VAL A 17 -9.08 3.59 20.59
CA VAL A 17 -9.95 3.33 19.44
C VAL A 17 -9.39 2.11 18.72
N MET A 18 -10.17 1.04 18.71
CA MET A 18 -9.82 -0.18 17.99
C MET A 18 -10.23 -0.03 16.53
N ALA A 19 -9.43 -0.57 15.63
CA ALA A 19 -9.70 -0.52 14.21
C ALA A 19 -9.52 -1.89 13.58
N LYS A 20 -10.37 -2.21 12.60
CA LYS A 20 -10.23 -3.43 11.81
C LYS A 20 -10.71 -3.20 10.38
N VAL A 21 -10.19 -3.99 9.45
CA VAL A 21 -10.66 -4.04 8.08
C VAL A 21 -11.29 -5.41 7.89
N PRO A 22 -12.64 -5.51 7.89
CA PRO A 22 -13.32 -6.81 7.83
C PRO A 22 -12.96 -7.64 6.61
N ASP A 23 -12.71 -7.02 5.46
CA ASP A 23 -12.38 -7.73 4.23
C ASP A 23 -10.95 -8.31 4.22
N LEU A 24 -10.10 -7.87 5.12
CA LEU A 24 -8.72 -8.34 5.25
C LEU A 24 -8.59 -9.12 6.55
N PRO A 25 -8.67 -10.46 6.52
CA PRO A 25 -8.66 -11.26 7.74
C PRO A 25 -7.43 -11.01 8.61
N GLY A 26 -7.65 -10.72 9.88
CA GLY A 26 -6.58 -10.45 10.83
C GLY A 26 -5.99 -9.04 10.77
N CYS A 27 -6.48 -8.19 9.90
CA CYS A 27 -6.02 -6.80 9.80
C CYS A 27 -6.71 -5.96 10.87
N VAL A 28 -6.02 -5.78 11.99
CA VAL A 28 -6.50 -5.02 13.14
C VAL A 28 -5.40 -4.10 13.66
N SER A 29 -5.80 -2.99 14.26
CA SER A 29 -4.88 -2.07 14.89
C SER A 29 -5.62 -1.26 15.96
N SER A 30 -4.92 -0.32 16.58
CA SER A 30 -5.54 0.57 17.57
C SER A 30 -4.81 1.90 17.60
N GLY A 31 -5.47 2.92 18.11
CA GLY A 31 -4.90 4.24 18.29
C GLY A 31 -5.45 4.92 19.53
N LYS A 32 -4.84 6.04 19.89
CA LYS A 32 -5.26 6.84 21.05
C LYS A 32 -6.47 7.70 20.75
N SER A 33 -6.72 7.97 19.48
CA SER A 33 -7.84 8.77 19.00
C SER A 33 -8.33 8.17 17.68
N LEU A 34 -9.44 8.69 17.16
CA LEU A 34 -9.95 8.24 15.86
C LEU A 34 -8.93 8.52 14.75
N PHE A 35 -8.31 9.71 14.73
CA PHE A 35 -7.31 10.03 13.71
C PHE A 35 -6.09 9.14 13.81
N ASP A 36 -5.62 8.87 15.02
CA ASP A 36 -4.50 7.97 15.24
C ASP A 36 -4.84 6.56 14.78
N ALA A 37 -6.04 6.07 15.09
CA ALA A 37 -6.50 4.75 14.68
C ALA A 37 -6.60 4.63 13.15
N ILE A 38 -7.03 5.69 12.46
CA ILE A 38 -7.08 5.71 10.99
C ILE A 38 -5.67 5.54 10.42
N THR A 39 -4.72 6.30 10.93
CA THR A 39 -3.31 6.19 10.50
C THR A 39 -2.76 4.79 10.74
N MET A 40 -3.03 4.25 11.92
CA MET A 40 -2.54 2.92 12.30
C MET A 40 -3.15 1.80 11.47
N ILE A 41 -4.46 1.88 11.17
CA ILE A 41 -5.09 0.83 10.36
C ILE A 41 -4.71 0.92 8.89
N GLU A 42 -4.48 2.13 8.37
CA GLU A 42 -3.97 2.28 7.00
C GLU A 42 -2.59 1.65 6.87
N ASP A 43 -1.73 1.83 7.85
CA ASP A 43 -0.41 1.21 7.88
C ASP A 43 -0.51 -0.32 7.97
N ALA A 44 -1.35 -0.84 8.86
CA ALA A 44 -1.56 -2.27 9.01
C ALA A 44 -2.13 -2.90 7.73
N ALA A 45 -3.09 -2.24 7.10
CA ALA A 45 -3.69 -2.71 5.85
C ALA A 45 -2.68 -2.67 4.70
N SER A 46 -1.83 -1.66 4.66
CA SER A 46 -0.76 -1.55 3.66
C SER A 46 0.20 -2.72 3.78
N ALA A 47 0.65 -3.03 4.99
CA ALA A 47 1.54 -4.16 5.24
C ALA A 47 0.86 -5.49 4.87
N TRP A 48 -0.42 -5.64 5.22
CA TRP A 48 -1.20 -6.84 4.90
C TRP A 48 -1.29 -7.06 3.39
N LEU A 49 -1.60 -5.99 2.65
CA LEU A 49 -1.77 -6.05 1.20
C LEU A 49 -0.44 -6.29 0.48
N VAL A 50 0.63 -5.67 0.92
CA VAL A 50 1.96 -5.91 0.35
C VAL A 50 2.36 -7.36 0.56
N ALA A 51 2.15 -7.92 1.74
CA ALA A 51 2.44 -9.32 2.02
C ALA A 51 1.60 -10.26 1.15
N ALA A 52 0.32 -9.93 0.95
CA ALA A 52 -0.56 -10.71 0.10
C ALA A 52 -0.12 -10.67 -1.37
N GLU A 53 0.24 -9.48 -1.87
CA GLU A 53 0.76 -9.32 -3.23
C GLU A 53 2.03 -10.14 -3.44
N ASP A 54 2.94 -10.09 -2.47
CA ASP A 54 4.24 -10.77 -2.57
C ASP A 54 4.12 -12.29 -2.49
N ASN A 55 3.12 -12.80 -1.78
CA ASN A 55 2.95 -14.23 -1.55
C ASN A 55 1.84 -14.87 -2.38
N GLY A 56 1.24 -14.12 -3.30
CA GLY A 56 0.17 -14.63 -4.16
C GLY A 56 -1.10 -15.01 -3.40
N ILE A 57 -1.34 -14.39 -2.25
CA ILE A 57 -2.54 -14.62 -1.45
C ILE A 57 -3.70 -13.88 -2.11
N THR A 58 -4.86 -14.55 -2.18
CA THR A 58 -6.06 -13.95 -2.72
C THR A 58 -6.49 -12.76 -1.87
N ILE A 59 -6.67 -11.61 -2.52
CA ILE A 59 -7.11 -10.38 -1.88
C ILE A 59 -8.60 -10.23 -2.13
N ASN A 60 -9.39 -10.19 -1.05
CA ASN A 60 -10.84 -10.04 -1.15
C ASN A 60 -11.19 -8.66 -1.70
N PRO A 61 -12.22 -8.56 -2.56
CA PRO A 61 -12.72 -7.26 -2.99
C PRO A 61 -13.39 -6.54 -1.82
N PRO A 62 -13.48 -5.20 -1.87
CA PRO A 62 -14.13 -4.45 -0.80
C PRO A 62 -15.64 -4.74 -0.75
N THR A 63 -16.14 -4.92 0.47
CA THR A 63 -17.58 -5.08 0.72
C THR A 63 -18.20 -3.69 0.85
N GLU A 64 -19.39 -3.50 0.29
CA GLU A 64 -20.13 -2.25 0.43
C GLU A 64 -20.41 -1.95 1.90
N GLN A 65 -20.25 -0.69 2.30
CA GLN A 65 -20.44 -0.27 3.70
C GLN A 65 -21.78 -0.69 4.27
N VAL A 66 -22.85 -0.59 3.49
CA VAL A 66 -24.20 -0.91 3.94
C VAL A 66 -24.36 -2.39 4.30
N LYS A 67 -23.49 -3.25 3.79
CA LYS A 67 -23.51 -4.70 4.06
C LYS A 67 -22.62 -5.10 5.22
N LEU A 68 -21.80 -4.19 5.72
CA LEU A 68 -20.91 -4.49 6.83
C LEU A 68 -21.66 -4.46 8.15
N LYS A 69 -21.39 -5.46 8.98
CA LYS A 69 -21.94 -5.53 10.33
C LYS A 69 -21.11 -4.64 11.25
N LYS A 70 -21.79 -3.82 12.03
CA LYS A 70 -21.11 -2.99 13.02
C LYS A 70 -21.93 -2.94 14.32
N GLY A 71 -21.25 -2.63 15.41
CA GLY A 71 -21.91 -2.35 16.68
C GLY A 71 -22.60 -0.99 16.64
N LYS A 72 -23.43 -0.73 17.64
CA LYS A 72 -24.28 0.48 17.71
C LYS A 72 -23.49 1.78 17.65
N ASN A 73 -22.32 1.81 18.27
CA ASN A 73 -21.50 3.03 18.37
C ASN A 73 -20.23 2.96 17.51
N ASP A 74 -20.15 1.97 16.62
CA ASP A 74 -19.01 1.85 15.74
C ASP A 74 -19.06 2.87 14.62
N ILE A 75 -17.88 3.34 14.21
CA ILE A 75 -17.73 4.28 13.11
C ILE A 75 -17.15 3.53 11.92
N LEU A 76 -17.72 3.75 10.74
CA LEU A 76 -17.20 3.23 9.49
C LEU A 76 -16.51 4.36 8.73
N SER A 77 -15.34 4.08 8.20
CA SER A 77 -14.63 5.04 7.35
C SER A 77 -13.92 4.29 6.22
N VAL A 78 -13.96 4.87 5.03
CA VAL A 78 -13.20 4.33 3.90
C VAL A 78 -11.74 4.72 4.07
N ILE A 79 -10.86 3.75 3.89
CA ILE A 79 -9.41 3.98 3.85
C ILE A 79 -8.90 3.71 2.45
N SER A 80 -7.91 4.48 2.04
CA SER A 80 -7.24 4.34 0.74
C SER A 80 -5.82 3.85 0.97
N ILE A 81 -5.45 2.80 0.26
CA ILE A 81 -4.13 2.18 0.39
C ILE A 81 -3.45 2.15 -0.97
N ASP A 82 -2.23 2.65 -1.03
CA ASP A 82 -1.38 2.55 -2.21
C ASP A 82 -0.15 1.72 -1.83
N THR A 83 -0.11 0.48 -2.30
CA THR A 83 0.99 -0.44 -1.97
C THR A 83 2.31 -0.02 -2.60
N ILE A 84 2.29 0.68 -3.73
CA ILE A 84 3.51 1.21 -4.34
C ILE A 84 4.12 2.28 -3.44
N ASP A 85 3.32 3.22 -2.94
CA ASP A 85 3.81 4.26 -2.02
C ASP A 85 4.32 3.64 -0.72
N TYR A 86 3.63 2.64 -0.20
CA TYR A 86 4.07 1.93 1.01
C TYR A 86 5.42 1.25 0.80
N ARG A 87 5.61 0.55 -0.33
CA ARG A 87 6.87 -0.10 -0.68
C ARG A 87 8.00 0.91 -0.80
N ALA A 88 7.74 2.03 -1.46
CA ALA A 88 8.74 3.09 -1.65
C ALA A 88 9.21 3.70 -0.32
N ARG A 89 8.32 3.79 0.69
CA ARG A 89 8.65 4.31 2.01
C ARG A 89 9.39 3.31 2.90
N THR A 90 9.04 2.03 2.79
CA THR A 90 9.47 1.01 3.76
C THR A 90 10.59 0.11 3.24
N GLU A 91 10.70 -0.07 1.93
CA GLU A 91 11.73 -0.90 1.32
C GLU A 91 12.63 -0.01 0.46
N THR A 92 13.61 0.62 1.11
CA THR A 92 14.49 1.60 0.46
C THR A 92 15.80 1.02 -0.04
N ARG A 93 16.05 -0.25 0.26
CA ARG A 93 17.29 -0.92 -0.13
C ARG A 93 17.36 -1.06 -1.65
N ALA A 94 18.47 -0.63 -2.24
CA ALA A 94 18.71 -0.79 -3.67
C ALA A 94 19.30 -2.17 -3.97
N VAL A 95 18.84 -2.78 -5.05
CA VAL A 95 19.33 -4.06 -5.56
C VAL A 95 19.77 -3.86 -7.00
N ARG A 96 20.91 -4.41 -7.37
CA ARG A 96 21.42 -4.32 -8.73
C ARG A 96 20.66 -5.28 -9.65
N LYS A 97 20.29 -4.80 -10.82
CA LYS A 97 19.69 -5.61 -11.88
C LYS A 97 20.35 -5.26 -13.19
N ASN A 98 20.88 -6.25 -13.88
CA ASN A 98 21.51 -6.05 -15.18
C ASN A 98 20.44 -5.92 -16.26
N VAL A 99 20.58 -4.90 -17.10
CA VAL A 99 19.71 -4.68 -18.25
C VAL A 99 20.56 -4.54 -19.50
N SER A 100 19.98 -4.87 -20.66
CA SER A 100 20.68 -4.74 -21.95
C SER A 100 20.14 -3.56 -22.73
N LEU A 101 21.03 -2.84 -23.40
CA LEU A 101 20.70 -1.75 -24.31
C LEU A 101 21.35 -2.00 -25.65
N PRO A 102 20.72 -1.56 -26.77
CA PRO A 102 21.43 -1.50 -28.03
C PRO A 102 22.71 -0.69 -27.90
N ALA A 103 23.77 -1.10 -28.61
CA ALA A 103 25.08 -0.47 -28.47
C ALA A 103 25.05 1.04 -28.72
N TRP A 104 24.28 1.50 -29.72
CA TRP A 104 24.17 2.91 -30.03
C TRP A 104 23.53 3.71 -28.88
N MET A 105 22.56 3.12 -28.20
CA MET A 105 21.88 3.76 -27.09
C MET A 105 22.82 3.85 -25.87
N ALA A 106 23.59 2.81 -25.60
CA ALA A 106 24.59 2.83 -24.54
C ALA A 106 25.62 3.94 -24.76
N LYS A 107 26.07 4.15 -26.02
CA LYS A 107 27.00 5.23 -26.35
C LYS A 107 26.41 6.61 -26.09
N LEU A 108 25.14 6.80 -26.43
CA LEU A 108 24.47 8.10 -26.21
C LEU A 108 24.25 8.37 -24.71
N VAL A 109 23.93 7.36 -23.93
CA VAL A 109 23.80 7.46 -22.49
C VAL A 109 25.11 7.97 -21.87
N GLU A 110 26.22 7.34 -22.24
CA GLU A 110 27.54 7.72 -21.74
C GLU A 110 27.93 9.12 -22.19
N LYS A 111 27.73 9.43 -23.48
CA LYS A 111 28.04 10.74 -24.04
C LYS A 111 27.29 11.89 -23.39
N LYS A 112 26.02 11.66 -23.06
CA LYS A 112 25.15 12.67 -22.45
C LYS A 112 25.17 12.67 -20.93
N GLY A 113 25.89 11.75 -20.30
CA GLY A 113 26.00 11.65 -18.85
C GLY A 113 24.67 11.30 -18.18
N ILE A 114 23.86 10.44 -18.80
CA ILE A 114 22.55 10.05 -18.28
C ILE A 114 22.70 9.00 -17.19
N ASN A 115 21.99 9.19 -16.08
CA ASN A 115 21.90 8.20 -15.02
C ASN A 115 20.84 7.16 -15.38
N CYS A 116 21.27 6.00 -15.91
CA CYS A 116 20.38 4.93 -16.34
C CYS A 116 19.53 4.39 -15.20
N SER A 117 20.08 4.27 -14.01
CA SER A 117 19.33 3.77 -12.84
C SER A 117 18.15 4.66 -12.52
N GLN A 118 18.36 5.97 -12.53
CA GLN A 118 17.28 6.92 -12.26
C GLN A 118 16.21 6.89 -13.36
N VAL A 119 16.63 6.91 -14.61
CA VAL A 119 15.70 6.87 -15.76
C VAL A 119 14.85 5.58 -15.72
N LEU A 120 15.50 4.45 -15.44
CA LEU A 120 14.80 3.17 -15.34
C LEU A 120 13.78 3.17 -14.21
N GLN A 121 14.16 3.65 -13.04
CA GLN A 121 13.26 3.71 -11.88
C GLN A 121 12.04 4.60 -12.17
N GLU A 122 12.25 5.76 -12.77
CA GLU A 122 11.16 6.66 -13.15
C GLU A 122 10.22 6.03 -14.17
N SER A 123 10.77 5.33 -15.16
CA SER A 123 9.98 4.64 -16.19
C SER A 123 9.17 3.48 -15.59
N LEU A 124 9.78 2.69 -14.73
CA LEU A 124 9.09 1.59 -14.06
C LEU A 124 7.98 2.09 -13.15
N MET A 125 8.20 3.20 -12.46
CA MET A 125 7.17 3.80 -11.63
C MET A 125 5.93 4.17 -12.44
N LYS A 126 6.12 4.72 -13.64
CA LYS A 126 5.01 5.02 -14.55
C LYS A 126 4.26 3.77 -14.98
N VAL A 127 4.99 2.69 -15.24
CA VAL A 127 4.39 1.39 -15.59
C VAL A 127 3.55 0.84 -14.45
N PHE A 128 4.08 0.87 -13.22
CA PHE A 128 3.39 0.34 -12.05
C PHE A 128 2.13 1.12 -11.70
N LYS A 129 2.14 2.42 -11.92
CA LYS A 129 1.00 3.31 -11.60
C LYS A 129 0.02 3.52 -12.74
N ALA A 130 0.30 2.93 -13.89
CA ALA A 130 -0.58 3.04 -15.05
C ALA A 130 -1.88 2.26 -14.89
#